data_4bdff341b733f77d3992adaa34110cc6
#
_entry.id   4bdff341b733f77d3992adaa34110cc6
#
_cell.length_a   1.000
_cell.length_b   1.000
_cell.length_c   1.000
_cell.angle_alpha   90.00
_cell.angle_beta   90.00
_cell.angle_gamma   90.00
#
_symmetry.space_group_name_H-M   'P 1'
#
loop_
_entity.id
_entity.type
_entity.pdbx_description
1 polymer ?
#
loop_
_entity_poly.entity_id
_entity_poly.type
_entity_poly.pdbx_seq_one_letter_code
_entity_poly.pdbx_strand_id
1 'polypeptide(L)'
;MLIGVTLSMAGVYRGMVDDARALLTNSGADLWVVQKDTQGPYAESSSIKDDLVRGVLGMQGVARAANVTYFTMQVQQGSTEVRAMVVGMEPGQPGSPGYLVAGRHITRSHYEAVADVKTGFALGDLIRIRRHDYAVVGLTQRMVSSGGDPMVFIPLKDAQDAQFLKDNDAVLNDRARTAANQAFNRPGLPGLLEAVQSTQTSSHSVNAVLVQIQDGLVAEQVAEPIRRWKHLQVFTRDGMEEILVAKLIATSAKQIGMFLVILAIVSAAIVAFIIYTMTLGKIREIAVLKLIGTRNLTIAAMILQQALGLGLIGFIVGKVAATFWAPIFPKFVLLEQADAVTGFVVTMLICALASTLAIRVALKVDPAEAIGG
;
A
#
# COMPACT_ATOMS: atom_id res chain seq x y z
N MET A 1 -20.31 16.78 -4.71
CA MET A 1 -18.85 16.70 -4.83
C MET A 1 -18.15 16.24 -3.54
N LEU A 2 -18.30 16.91 -2.40
CA LEU A 2 -17.63 16.56 -1.13
C LEU A 2 -17.85 15.10 -0.71
N ILE A 3 -19.06 14.57 -0.84
CA ILE A 3 -19.40 13.18 -0.53
C ILE A 3 -18.59 12.20 -1.42
N GLY A 4 -18.43 12.52 -2.71
CA GLY A 4 -17.64 11.70 -3.62
C GLY A 4 -16.16 11.65 -3.22
N VAL A 5 -15.58 12.80 -2.81
CA VAL A 5 -14.21 12.87 -2.29
C VAL A 5 -14.06 12.05 -1.01
N THR A 6 -15.03 12.15 -0.10
CA THR A 6 -15.03 11.37 1.16
C THR A 6 -15.06 9.87 0.91
N LEU A 7 -15.92 9.40 0.00
CA LEU A 7 -15.99 7.98 -0.39
C LEU A 7 -14.70 7.53 -1.09
N SER A 8 -14.13 8.36 -1.98
CA SER A 8 -12.86 8.04 -2.64
C SER A 8 -11.71 7.91 -1.64
N MET A 9 -11.63 8.79 -0.64
CA MET A 9 -10.60 8.72 0.41
C MET A 9 -10.73 7.47 1.30
N ALA A 10 -11.96 7.10 1.66
CA ALA A 10 -12.21 5.84 2.37
C ALA A 10 -11.80 4.63 1.50
N GLY A 11 -12.14 4.67 0.21
CA GLY A 11 -11.75 3.65 -0.76
C GLY A 11 -10.24 3.54 -0.97
N VAL A 12 -9.49 4.64 -0.94
CA VAL A 12 -8.01 4.64 -0.96
C VAL A 12 -7.43 3.89 0.24
N TYR A 13 -7.94 4.17 1.45
CA TYR A 13 -7.48 3.47 2.65
C TYR A 13 -7.71 1.95 2.54
N ARG A 14 -8.91 1.52 2.13
CA ARG A 14 -9.20 0.10 1.92
C ARG A 14 -8.35 -0.51 0.81
N GLY A 15 -8.14 0.22 -0.27
CA GLY A 15 -7.26 -0.21 -1.35
C GLY A 15 -5.83 -0.46 -0.88
N MET A 16 -5.30 0.39 0.00
CA MET A 16 -3.96 0.19 0.59
C MET A 16 -3.89 -1.07 1.47
N VAL A 17 -4.92 -1.34 2.26
CA VAL A 17 -4.99 -2.57 3.09
C VAL A 17 -5.09 -3.81 2.21
N ASP A 18 -5.91 -3.77 1.16
CA ASP A 18 -6.10 -4.86 0.22
C ASP A 18 -4.83 -5.13 -0.61
N ASP A 19 -4.12 -4.07 -1.05
CA ASP A 19 -2.82 -4.20 -1.72
C ASP A 19 -1.77 -4.83 -0.80
N ALA A 20 -1.75 -4.47 0.50
CA ALA A 20 -0.83 -5.07 1.47
C ALA A 20 -1.12 -6.58 1.66
N ARG A 21 -2.38 -6.98 1.75
CA ARG A 21 -2.77 -8.39 1.82
C ARG A 21 -2.43 -9.15 0.55
N ALA A 22 -2.68 -8.54 -0.61
CA ALA A 22 -2.34 -9.11 -1.91
C ALA A 22 -0.82 -9.34 -2.03
N LEU A 23 0.00 -8.39 -1.57
CA LEU A 23 1.45 -8.53 -1.53
C LEU A 23 1.89 -9.75 -0.72
N LEU A 24 1.36 -9.91 0.51
CA LEU A 24 1.70 -11.04 1.36
C LEU A 24 1.26 -12.38 0.76
N THR A 25 0.04 -12.44 0.23
CA THR A 25 -0.49 -13.65 -0.40
C THR A 25 0.29 -14.03 -1.65
N ASN A 26 0.59 -13.06 -2.52
CA ASN A 26 1.29 -13.30 -3.78
C ASN A 26 2.78 -13.57 -3.61
N SER A 27 3.37 -13.27 -2.45
CA SER A 27 4.76 -13.62 -2.15
C SER A 27 4.99 -15.14 -2.02
N GLY A 28 3.92 -15.91 -1.81
CA GLY A 28 3.99 -17.37 -1.62
C GLY A 28 4.74 -17.78 -0.35
N ALA A 29 4.90 -16.86 0.62
CA ALA A 29 5.59 -17.11 1.87
C ALA A 29 4.61 -17.21 3.05
N ASP A 30 4.93 -18.05 4.03
CA ASP A 30 4.25 -18.14 5.30
C ASP A 30 5.04 -17.46 6.42
N LEU A 31 6.40 -17.46 6.29
CA LEU A 31 7.31 -16.81 7.23
C LEU A 31 8.32 -15.93 6.51
N TRP A 32 8.67 -14.81 7.15
CA TRP A 32 9.72 -13.87 6.72
C TRP A 32 10.83 -13.84 7.77
N VAL A 33 11.98 -14.37 7.41
CA VAL A 33 13.18 -14.40 8.27
C VAL A 33 14.06 -13.22 7.91
N VAL A 34 14.32 -12.36 8.88
CA VAL A 34 15.07 -11.11 8.72
C VAL A 34 16.08 -10.90 9.85
N GLN A 35 16.87 -9.85 9.75
CA GLN A 35 17.77 -9.43 10.80
C GLN A 35 16.97 -9.09 12.07
N LYS A 36 17.56 -9.38 13.23
CA LYS A 36 17.00 -9.02 14.54
C LYS A 36 16.77 -7.50 14.64
N ASP A 37 15.72 -7.14 15.37
CA ASP A 37 15.33 -5.76 15.66
C ASP A 37 14.93 -4.94 14.40
N THR A 38 14.50 -5.60 13.31
CA THR A 38 13.91 -4.97 12.13
C THR A 38 12.41 -5.28 12.01
N GLN A 39 11.67 -4.40 11.35
CA GLN A 39 10.22 -4.55 11.14
C GLN A 39 9.86 -5.35 9.87
N GLY A 40 10.83 -6.06 9.31
CA GLY A 40 10.65 -6.87 8.12
C GLY A 40 10.92 -6.14 6.80
N PRO A 41 11.00 -6.90 5.70
CA PRO A 41 11.61 -6.44 4.45
C PRO A 41 10.79 -5.38 3.71
N TYR A 42 9.52 -5.22 4.05
CA TYR A 42 8.63 -4.23 3.44
C TYR A 42 8.57 -2.90 4.21
N ALA A 43 9.09 -2.88 5.46
CA ALA A 43 9.06 -1.72 6.33
C ALA A 43 10.45 -1.12 6.55
N GLU A 44 11.44 -1.98 6.76
CA GLU A 44 12.82 -1.59 7.05
C GLU A 44 13.81 -2.45 6.26
N SER A 45 14.91 -1.85 5.87
CA SER A 45 15.98 -2.58 5.21
C SER A 45 16.64 -3.54 6.20
N SER A 46 16.63 -4.82 5.87
CA SER A 46 17.32 -5.89 6.59
C SER A 46 18.52 -6.34 5.78
N SER A 47 19.56 -6.84 6.46
CA SER A 47 20.72 -7.42 5.80
C SER A 47 21.18 -8.66 6.55
N ILE A 48 20.95 -9.81 5.93
CA ILE A 48 21.35 -11.12 6.42
C ILE A 48 22.20 -11.83 5.36
N LYS A 49 22.97 -12.84 5.78
CA LYS A 49 23.81 -13.62 4.86
C LYS A 49 22.95 -14.57 4.03
N ASP A 50 23.26 -14.68 2.73
CA ASP A 50 22.53 -15.52 1.78
C ASP A 50 22.69 -17.03 2.04
N ASP A 51 23.73 -17.45 2.77
CA ASP A 51 23.96 -18.84 3.18
C ASP A 51 22.98 -19.33 4.26
N LEU A 52 22.33 -18.41 4.98
CA LEU A 52 21.37 -18.75 6.04
C LEU A 52 20.17 -19.55 5.52
N VAL A 53 19.80 -19.39 4.26
CA VAL A 53 18.71 -20.15 3.62
C VAL A 53 18.92 -21.66 3.76
N ARG A 54 20.15 -22.14 3.67
CA ARG A 54 20.48 -23.58 3.79
C ARG A 54 20.19 -24.13 5.19
N GLY A 55 20.51 -23.33 6.20
CA GLY A 55 20.20 -23.70 7.59
C GLY A 55 18.70 -23.69 7.87
N VAL A 56 17.98 -22.72 7.33
CA VAL A 56 16.50 -22.64 7.44
C VAL A 56 15.83 -23.81 6.72
N LEU A 57 16.28 -24.18 5.52
CA LEU A 57 15.78 -25.36 4.79
C LEU A 57 15.95 -26.68 5.55
N GLY A 58 16.98 -26.79 6.38
CA GLY A 58 17.23 -27.99 7.21
C GLY A 58 16.34 -28.08 8.46
N MET A 59 15.52 -27.06 8.75
CA MET A 59 14.67 -27.06 9.95
C MET A 59 13.37 -27.85 9.73
N GLN A 60 12.91 -28.48 10.79
CA GLN A 60 11.67 -29.28 10.75
C GLN A 60 10.47 -28.39 10.43
N GLY A 61 9.62 -28.83 9.50
CA GLY A 61 8.39 -28.14 9.12
C GLY A 61 8.59 -27.12 7.98
N VAL A 62 9.82 -26.86 7.52
CA VAL A 62 10.08 -26.05 6.34
C VAL A 62 9.92 -26.91 5.09
N ALA A 63 9.06 -26.46 4.15
CA ALA A 63 8.89 -27.09 2.85
C ALA A 63 9.84 -26.49 1.82
N ARG A 64 9.92 -25.16 1.78
CA ARG A 64 10.74 -24.39 0.84
C ARG A 64 11.25 -23.13 1.52
N ALA A 65 12.44 -22.69 1.15
CA ALA A 65 12.96 -21.39 1.58
C ALA A 65 13.78 -20.78 0.45
N ALA A 66 13.71 -19.48 0.29
CA ALA A 66 14.43 -18.75 -0.74
C ALA A 66 14.89 -17.38 -0.24
N ASN A 67 16.03 -16.96 -0.77
CA ASN A 67 16.55 -15.62 -0.54
C ASN A 67 15.82 -14.58 -1.40
N VAL A 68 15.54 -13.41 -0.80
CA VAL A 68 14.92 -12.30 -1.51
C VAL A 68 15.57 -10.97 -1.12
N THR A 69 15.72 -10.07 -2.10
CA THR A 69 16.13 -8.69 -1.85
C THR A 69 15.04 -7.72 -2.28
N TYR A 70 14.95 -6.58 -1.59
CA TYR A 70 13.98 -5.51 -1.86
C TYR A 70 14.67 -4.16 -1.82
N PHE A 71 14.57 -3.38 -2.88
CA PHE A 71 15.04 -1.99 -2.88
C PHE A 71 14.21 -1.14 -3.85
N THR A 72 14.00 0.11 -3.50
CA THR A 72 13.23 1.04 -4.32
C THR A 72 14.19 1.94 -5.09
N MET A 73 13.96 2.08 -6.41
CA MET A 73 14.75 2.94 -7.26
C MET A 73 13.95 3.45 -8.46
N GLN A 74 14.54 4.38 -9.22
CA GLN A 74 14.06 4.76 -10.55
C GLN A 74 14.52 3.72 -11.57
N VAL A 75 13.58 3.12 -12.26
CA VAL A 75 13.80 2.20 -13.38
C VAL A 75 13.58 2.99 -14.66
N GLN A 76 14.55 2.95 -15.59
CA GLN A 76 14.52 3.73 -16.82
C GLN A 76 14.07 2.88 -17.98
N GLN A 77 13.21 3.45 -18.83
CA GLN A 77 12.84 2.91 -20.13
C GLN A 77 12.99 4.04 -21.17
N GLY A 78 14.09 4.02 -21.93
CA GLY A 78 14.41 5.13 -22.82
C GLY A 78 14.55 6.46 -22.07
N SER A 79 13.65 7.41 -22.34
CA SER A 79 13.58 8.70 -21.65
C SER A 79 12.62 8.73 -20.46
N THR A 80 11.88 7.66 -20.22
CA THR A 80 10.89 7.61 -19.13
C THR A 80 11.50 6.95 -17.91
N GLU A 81 11.26 7.52 -16.74
CA GLU A 81 11.67 6.98 -15.45
C GLU A 81 10.45 6.63 -14.61
N VAL A 82 10.42 5.42 -14.09
CA VAL A 82 9.34 4.93 -13.22
C VAL A 82 9.95 4.52 -11.88
N ARG A 83 9.41 5.10 -10.79
CA ARG A 83 9.78 4.64 -9.46
C ARG A 83 9.16 3.27 -9.20
N ALA A 84 9.99 2.28 -8.92
CA ALA A 84 9.56 0.90 -8.69
C ALA A 84 10.32 0.27 -7.52
N MET A 85 9.67 -0.67 -6.85
CA MET A 85 10.33 -1.58 -5.92
C MET A 85 10.89 -2.76 -6.72
N VAL A 86 12.22 -2.85 -6.79
CA VAL A 86 12.90 -3.97 -7.43
C VAL A 86 13.01 -5.12 -6.42
N VAL A 87 12.58 -6.29 -6.85
CA VAL A 87 12.58 -7.53 -6.06
C VAL A 87 13.53 -8.52 -6.72
N GLY A 88 14.62 -8.83 -6.03
CA GLY A 88 15.52 -9.90 -6.42
C GLY A 88 15.05 -11.23 -5.88
N MET A 89 14.79 -12.21 -6.73
CA MET A 89 14.21 -13.49 -6.32
C MET A 89 14.83 -14.67 -7.08
N GLU A 90 14.65 -15.85 -6.55
CA GLU A 90 15.00 -17.11 -7.21
C GLU A 90 13.79 -17.64 -7.98
N PRO A 91 13.88 -17.88 -9.30
CA PRO A 91 12.75 -18.30 -10.11
C PRO A 91 12.07 -19.55 -9.58
N GLY A 92 10.73 -19.50 -9.49
CA GLY A 92 9.92 -20.62 -9.03
C GLY A 92 9.96 -20.90 -7.52
N GLN A 93 10.65 -20.06 -6.73
CA GLN A 93 10.72 -20.14 -5.28
C GLN A 93 9.80 -19.10 -4.61
N PRO A 94 9.56 -19.18 -3.28
CA PRO A 94 8.87 -18.13 -2.54
C PRO A 94 9.49 -16.75 -2.84
N GLY A 95 8.66 -15.74 -3.06
CA GLY A 95 9.10 -14.41 -3.51
C GLY A 95 9.01 -14.18 -5.02
N SER A 96 8.78 -15.23 -5.81
CA SER A 96 8.42 -15.07 -7.22
C SER A 96 7.02 -14.46 -7.37
N PRO A 97 6.73 -13.70 -8.45
CA PRO A 97 5.40 -13.16 -8.68
C PRO A 97 4.36 -14.28 -8.71
N GLY A 98 3.28 -14.15 -7.93
CA GLY A 98 2.30 -15.22 -7.70
C GLY A 98 1.53 -15.61 -8.97
N TYR A 99 1.36 -14.70 -9.92
CA TYR A 99 0.70 -14.97 -11.21
C TYR A 99 1.12 -13.95 -12.27
N LEU A 100 0.96 -14.34 -13.53
CA LEU A 100 1.22 -13.50 -14.69
C LEU A 100 -0.10 -13.16 -15.40
N VAL A 101 -0.18 -11.93 -15.88
CA VAL A 101 -1.25 -11.46 -16.76
C VAL A 101 -0.87 -11.72 -18.24
N ALA A 102 0.42 -11.58 -18.55
CA ALA A 102 0.95 -11.80 -19.90
C ALA A 102 2.42 -12.24 -19.85
N GLY A 103 2.89 -12.92 -20.91
CA GLY A 103 4.27 -13.34 -21.04
C GLY A 103 4.59 -14.63 -20.26
N ARG A 104 5.81 -14.72 -19.73
CA ARG A 104 6.33 -15.88 -18.99
C ARG A 104 7.08 -15.46 -17.74
N HIS A 105 7.30 -16.40 -16.83
CA HIS A 105 8.21 -16.21 -15.71
C HIS A 105 9.67 -16.10 -16.17
N ILE A 106 10.53 -15.54 -15.31
CA ILE A 106 11.97 -15.50 -15.50
C ILE A 106 12.49 -16.94 -15.59
N THR A 107 13.26 -17.21 -16.60
CA THR A 107 13.91 -18.51 -16.81
C THR A 107 15.43 -18.42 -16.89
N ARG A 108 15.96 -17.23 -17.23
CA ARG A 108 17.39 -16.97 -17.25
C ARG A 108 17.87 -16.46 -15.90
N SER A 109 19.12 -16.76 -15.59
CA SER A 109 19.75 -16.30 -14.35
C SER A 109 20.10 -14.81 -14.33
N HIS A 110 20.05 -14.14 -15.49
CA HIS A 110 20.44 -12.74 -15.65
C HIS A 110 19.60 -12.04 -16.73
N TYR A 111 19.41 -10.74 -16.56
CA TYR A 111 18.90 -9.79 -17.56
C TYR A 111 17.47 -10.04 -18.06
N GLU A 112 16.66 -10.74 -17.32
CA GLU A 112 15.23 -10.84 -17.52
C GLU A 112 14.48 -10.16 -16.37
N ALA A 113 13.34 -9.53 -16.68
CA ALA A 113 12.49 -8.91 -15.69
C ALA A 113 11.03 -9.29 -15.88
N VAL A 114 10.28 -9.38 -14.77
CA VAL A 114 8.82 -9.39 -14.74
C VAL A 114 8.36 -8.12 -14.05
N ALA A 115 7.49 -7.35 -14.70
CA ALA A 115 7.05 -6.05 -14.19
C ALA A 115 5.55 -6.05 -13.89
N ASP A 116 5.13 -5.28 -12.87
CA ASP A 116 3.71 -5.01 -12.65
C ASP A 116 3.18 -4.08 -13.75
N VAL A 117 1.94 -4.32 -14.20
CA VAL A 117 1.28 -3.50 -15.25
C VAL A 117 1.22 -2.02 -14.90
N LYS A 118 1.23 -1.65 -13.61
CA LYS A 118 1.27 -0.26 -13.16
C LYS A 118 2.58 0.47 -13.50
N THR A 119 3.65 -0.26 -13.87
CA THR A 119 4.89 0.36 -14.36
C THR A 119 4.72 1.03 -15.73
N GLY A 120 3.71 0.59 -16.50
CA GLY A 120 3.50 1.01 -17.89
C GLY A 120 4.41 0.33 -18.89
N PHE A 121 5.28 -0.61 -18.46
CA PHE A 121 6.16 -1.36 -19.35
C PHE A 121 5.38 -2.42 -20.12
N ALA A 122 5.82 -2.68 -21.36
CA ALA A 122 5.27 -3.71 -22.24
C ALA A 122 6.21 -4.92 -22.34
N LEU A 123 5.67 -6.06 -22.80
CA LEU A 123 6.48 -7.24 -23.08
C LEU A 123 7.52 -6.94 -24.17
N GLY A 124 8.76 -7.34 -23.93
CA GLY A 124 9.89 -7.11 -24.82
C GLY A 124 10.62 -5.78 -24.62
N ASP A 125 10.09 -4.89 -23.78
CA ASP A 125 10.78 -3.64 -23.45
C ASP A 125 12.12 -3.91 -22.79
N LEU A 126 13.09 -3.04 -23.07
CA LEU A 126 14.38 -3.00 -22.36
C LEU A 126 14.30 -1.92 -21.29
N ILE A 127 14.41 -2.34 -20.05
CA ILE A 127 14.43 -1.47 -18.88
C ILE A 127 15.82 -1.47 -18.26
N ARG A 128 16.28 -0.31 -17.81
CA ARG A 128 17.59 -0.15 -17.15
C ARG A 128 17.43 -0.10 -15.64
N ILE A 129 18.11 -1.02 -14.97
CA ILE A 129 18.24 -1.09 -13.52
C ILE A 129 19.72 -0.93 -13.19
N ARG A 130 20.09 0.22 -12.62
CA ARG A 130 21.49 0.59 -12.35
C ARG A 130 22.34 0.60 -13.62
N ARG A 131 23.17 -0.43 -13.81
CA ARG A 131 24.16 -0.53 -14.90
C ARG A 131 23.78 -1.49 -16.00
N HIS A 132 22.70 -2.25 -15.81
CA HIS A 132 22.31 -3.34 -16.70
C HIS A 132 20.94 -3.13 -17.30
N ASP A 133 20.77 -3.60 -18.51
CA ASP A 133 19.51 -3.60 -19.24
C ASP A 133 18.85 -4.97 -19.09
N TYR A 134 17.53 -4.97 -18.80
CA TYR A 134 16.71 -6.16 -18.57
C TYR A 134 15.58 -6.20 -19.57
N ALA A 135 15.36 -7.36 -20.19
CA ALA A 135 14.21 -7.57 -21.05
C ALA A 135 12.96 -7.92 -20.20
N VAL A 136 11.87 -7.20 -20.39
CA VAL A 136 10.59 -7.51 -19.75
C VAL A 136 9.98 -8.73 -20.42
N VAL A 137 10.04 -9.89 -19.75
CA VAL A 137 9.57 -11.19 -20.27
C VAL A 137 8.18 -11.58 -19.78
N GLY A 138 7.68 -10.92 -18.75
CA GLY A 138 6.36 -11.15 -18.19
C GLY A 138 5.77 -9.91 -17.52
N LEU A 139 4.45 -9.87 -17.46
CA LEU A 139 3.70 -8.83 -16.76
C LEU A 139 2.85 -9.48 -15.68
N THR A 140 2.87 -8.90 -14.49
CA THR A 140 2.01 -9.26 -13.36
C THR A 140 1.09 -8.10 -12.99
N GLN A 141 0.16 -8.32 -12.10
CA GLN A 141 -0.81 -7.33 -11.64
C GLN A 141 -0.95 -7.36 -10.14
N ARG A 142 -1.24 -6.21 -9.52
CA ARG A 142 -1.43 -6.05 -8.07
C ARG A 142 -0.19 -6.41 -7.24
N MET A 143 0.98 -6.35 -7.84
CA MET A 143 2.27 -6.46 -7.16
C MET A 143 2.81 -5.05 -6.93
N VAL A 144 2.41 -4.46 -5.81
CA VAL A 144 2.78 -3.11 -5.40
C VAL A 144 3.36 -3.13 -3.99
N SER A 145 4.30 -2.23 -3.74
CA SER A 145 4.88 -2.06 -2.41
C SER A 145 3.86 -1.46 -1.43
N SER A 146 4.15 -1.52 -0.14
CA SER A 146 3.37 -0.83 0.89
C SER A 146 3.23 0.69 0.66
N GLY A 147 4.20 1.29 -0.05
CA GLY A 147 4.17 2.69 -0.48
C GLY A 147 3.29 2.96 -1.71
N GLY A 148 2.87 1.89 -2.42
CA GLY A 148 2.12 1.98 -3.68
C GLY A 148 3.00 1.99 -4.93
N ASP A 149 4.34 1.86 -4.79
CA ASP A 149 5.24 1.74 -5.92
C ASP A 149 5.06 0.37 -6.60
N PRO A 150 4.95 0.28 -7.93
CA PRO A 150 4.85 -1.01 -8.63
C PRO A 150 6.13 -1.83 -8.45
N MET A 151 6.01 -3.16 -8.52
CA MET A 151 7.14 -4.06 -8.38
C MET A 151 7.72 -4.49 -9.72
N VAL A 152 9.03 -4.64 -9.74
CA VAL A 152 9.79 -5.24 -10.84
C VAL A 152 10.65 -6.36 -10.28
N PHE A 153 10.44 -7.57 -10.77
CA PHE A 153 11.13 -8.78 -10.34
C PHE A 153 12.31 -9.06 -11.27
N ILE A 154 13.48 -9.31 -10.70
CA ILE A 154 14.71 -9.69 -11.43
C ILE A 154 15.39 -10.86 -10.73
N PRO A 155 16.34 -11.55 -11.37
CA PRO A 155 17.11 -12.60 -10.72
C PRO A 155 17.85 -12.10 -9.49
N LEU A 156 17.91 -12.94 -8.43
CA LEU A 156 18.49 -12.58 -7.14
C LEU A 156 19.92 -12.04 -7.26
N LYS A 157 20.77 -12.67 -8.07
CA LYS A 157 22.17 -12.25 -8.23
C LYS A 157 22.31 -10.85 -8.79
N ASP A 158 21.51 -10.53 -9.80
CA ASP A 158 21.46 -9.19 -10.39
C ASP A 158 20.99 -8.14 -9.39
N ALA A 159 19.99 -8.50 -8.56
CA ALA A 159 19.48 -7.64 -7.51
C ALA A 159 20.50 -7.42 -6.37
N GLN A 160 21.23 -8.48 -5.98
CA GLN A 160 22.31 -8.34 -5.00
C GLN A 160 23.39 -7.38 -5.50
N ASP A 161 23.80 -7.49 -6.75
CA ASP A 161 24.79 -6.59 -7.35
C ASP A 161 24.23 -5.15 -7.46
N ALA A 162 22.96 -4.99 -7.80
CA ALA A 162 22.35 -3.67 -7.88
C ALA A 162 22.19 -2.98 -6.52
N GLN A 163 21.83 -3.72 -5.46
CA GLN A 163 21.56 -3.18 -4.13
C GLN A 163 22.81 -2.96 -3.30
N PHE A 164 23.72 -3.93 -3.30
CA PHE A 164 24.87 -3.99 -2.41
C PHE A 164 26.20 -3.72 -3.12
N LEU A 165 26.19 -2.89 -4.14
CA LEU A 165 27.41 -2.47 -4.84
C LEU A 165 28.42 -1.90 -3.82
N LYS A 166 29.55 -2.59 -3.66
CA LYS A 166 30.67 -2.06 -2.92
C LYS A 166 31.36 -0.97 -3.74
N ASP A 167 31.69 0.14 -3.11
CA ASP A 167 32.55 1.14 -3.72
C ASP A 167 33.91 0.54 -4.04
N ASN A 168 34.55 1.02 -5.11
CA ASN A 168 35.88 0.55 -5.51
C ASN A 168 36.88 0.61 -4.34
N ASP A 169 36.81 1.64 -3.51
CA ASP A 169 37.68 1.81 -2.34
C ASP A 169 37.43 0.74 -1.28
N ALA A 170 36.16 0.36 -1.03
CA ALA A 170 35.83 -0.72 -0.11
C ALA A 170 36.35 -2.07 -0.61
N VAL A 171 36.23 -2.34 -1.91
CA VAL A 171 36.76 -3.56 -2.54
C VAL A 171 38.30 -3.58 -2.46
N LEU A 172 38.96 -2.46 -2.74
CA LEU A 172 40.42 -2.35 -2.65
C LEU A 172 40.91 -2.56 -1.22
N ASN A 173 40.23 -1.97 -0.23
CA ASN A 173 40.56 -2.13 1.20
C ASN A 173 40.36 -3.59 1.65
N ASP A 174 39.27 -4.24 1.25
CA ASP A 174 39.03 -5.66 1.56
C ASP A 174 40.10 -6.56 0.94
N ARG A 175 40.50 -6.30 -0.29
CA ARG A 175 41.58 -7.01 -1.00
C ARG A 175 42.92 -6.79 -0.32
N ALA A 176 43.23 -5.56 0.09
CA ALA A 176 44.45 -5.23 0.83
C ALA A 176 44.53 -5.96 2.17
N ARG A 177 43.43 -6.00 2.92
CA ARG A 177 43.33 -6.77 4.19
C ARG A 177 43.55 -8.26 3.97
N THR A 178 42.95 -8.81 2.90
CA THR A 178 43.10 -10.24 2.55
C THR A 178 44.51 -10.56 2.14
N ALA A 179 45.15 -9.68 1.35
CA ALA A 179 46.55 -9.86 0.93
C ALA A 179 47.51 -9.76 2.13
N ALA A 180 47.20 -8.93 3.14
CA ALA A 180 47.98 -8.84 4.35
C ALA A 180 47.81 -10.05 5.29
N ASN A 181 46.77 -10.86 5.12
CA ASN A 181 46.54 -12.03 5.95
C ASN A 181 47.32 -13.25 5.46
N GLN A 182 48.30 -13.69 6.25
CA GLN A 182 49.16 -14.85 5.95
C GLN A 182 48.37 -16.16 5.80
N ALA A 183 47.16 -16.24 6.30
CA ALA A 183 46.32 -17.46 6.09
C ALA A 183 45.91 -17.62 4.63
N PHE A 184 45.73 -16.55 3.89
CA PHE A 184 45.31 -16.55 2.48
C PHE A 184 46.47 -16.27 1.52
N ASN A 185 47.49 -15.52 1.93
CA ASN A 185 48.66 -15.22 1.15
C ASN A 185 49.82 -16.16 1.54
N ARG A 186 49.71 -17.42 1.14
CA ARG A 186 50.71 -18.46 1.42
C ARG A 186 51.55 -18.73 0.16
N PRO A 187 52.88 -18.67 0.28
CA PRO A 187 53.77 -18.96 -0.87
C PRO A 187 53.62 -20.35 -1.51
N GLY A 188 53.06 -21.32 -0.75
CA GLY A 188 52.89 -22.70 -1.20
C GLY A 188 51.57 -23.01 -1.88
N LEU A 189 50.61 -22.05 -1.96
CA LEU A 189 49.30 -22.24 -2.56
C LEU A 189 48.99 -21.10 -3.56
N PRO A 190 49.61 -21.17 -4.77
CA PRO A 190 49.34 -20.16 -5.80
C PRO A 190 47.87 -20.20 -6.21
N GLY A 191 47.25 -19.04 -6.38
CA GLY A 191 45.85 -18.90 -6.78
C GLY A 191 44.84 -18.82 -5.60
N LEU A 192 45.19 -19.15 -4.36
CA LEU A 192 44.30 -19.06 -3.22
C LEU A 192 43.90 -17.61 -2.94
N LEU A 193 44.89 -16.70 -2.93
CA LEU A 193 44.64 -15.28 -2.70
C LEU A 193 43.71 -14.69 -3.77
N GLU A 194 43.97 -15.00 -5.03
CA GLU A 194 43.17 -14.55 -6.18
C GLU A 194 41.74 -15.10 -6.11
N ALA A 195 41.57 -16.39 -5.77
CA ALA A 195 40.26 -17.00 -5.60
C ALA A 195 39.46 -16.34 -4.47
N VAL A 196 40.09 -16.04 -3.34
CA VAL A 196 39.41 -15.33 -2.21
C VAL A 196 39.11 -13.90 -2.61
N GLN A 197 40.01 -13.20 -3.30
CA GLN A 197 39.75 -11.81 -3.75
C GLN A 197 38.65 -11.72 -4.81
N SER A 198 38.48 -12.75 -5.64
CA SER A 198 37.41 -12.80 -6.65
C SER A 198 36.01 -12.88 -6.00
N THR A 199 35.89 -13.52 -4.83
CA THR A 199 34.64 -13.61 -4.09
C THR A 199 34.27 -12.33 -3.35
N GLN A 200 35.26 -11.44 -3.10
CA GLN A 200 35.05 -10.18 -2.38
C GLN A 200 34.32 -9.10 -3.20
N THR A 201 34.19 -9.28 -4.50
CA THR A 201 33.45 -8.36 -5.37
C THR A 201 31.94 -8.65 -5.35
N SER A 202 31.54 -9.87 -4.96
CA SER A 202 30.14 -10.25 -4.89
C SER A 202 29.54 -9.94 -3.50
N SER A 203 28.33 -9.47 -3.49
CA SER A 203 27.57 -9.32 -2.24
C SER A 203 26.93 -10.66 -1.87
N HIS A 204 27.13 -11.10 -0.64
CA HIS A 204 26.50 -12.27 -0.04
C HIS A 204 25.41 -11.87 0.95
N SER A 205 24.82 -10.69 0.76
CA SER A 205 23.74 -10.18 1.62
C SER A 205 22.41 -10.23 0.87
N VAL A 206 21.35 -10.50 1.64
CA VAL A 206 19.95 -10.47 1.19
C VAL A 206 19.11 -9.77 2.25
N ASN A 207 17.93 -9.29 1.88
CA ASN A 207 17.06 -8.61 2.85
C ASN A 207 16.24 -9.58 3.68
N ALA A 208 15.85 -10.73 3.13
CA ALA A 208 15.07 -11.73 3.85
C ALA A 208 15.28 -13.13 3.27
N VAL A 209 14.99 -14.12 4.10
CA VAL A 209 14.67 -15.48 3.65
C VAL A 209 13.16 -15.68 3.78
N LEU A 210 12.50 -15.95 2.66
CA LEU A 210 11.09 -16.29 2.63
C LEU A 210 10.94 -17.80 2.79
N VAL A 211 10.01 -18.22 3.65
CA VAL A 211 9.80 -19.61 3.99
C VAL A 211 8.36 -20.00 3.70
N GLN A 212 8.19 -21.13 3.04
CA GLN A 212 6.93 -21.84 2.91
C GLN A 212 6.97 -23.05 3.84
N ILE A 213 5.97 -23.19 4.69
CA ILE A 213 5.87 -24.31 5.64
C ILE A 213 5.20 -25.51 4.99
N GLN A 214 5.39 -26.69 5.59
CA GLN A 214 4.69 -27.89 5.18
C GLN A 214 3.20 -27.79 5.52
N ASP A 215 2.36 -28.35 4.67
CA ASP A 215 0.91 -28.30 4.85
C ASP A 215 0.49 -28.93 6.19
N GLY A 216 -0.45 -28.28 6.85
CA GLY A 216 -1.01 -28.74 8.13
C GLY A 216 -0.23 -28.34 9.38
N LEU A 217 0.90 -27.65 9.25
CA LEU A 217 1.66 -27.13 10.40
C LEU A 217 1.24 -25.69 10.73
N VAL A 218 1.36 -25.34 12.02
CA VAL A 218 1.13 -23.98 12.50
C VAL A 218 2.40 -23.16 12.31
N ALA A 219 2.28 -22.00 11.66
CA ALA A 219 3.41 -21.11 11.30
C ALA A 219 4.28 -20.74 12.51
N GLU A 220 3.67 -20.51 13.69
CA GLU A 220 4.39 -20.13 14.91
C GLU A 220 5.28 -21.26 15.44
N GLN A 221 4.86 -22.52 15.29
CA GLN A 221 5.66 -23.68 15.73
C GLN A 221 6.94 -23.83 14.90
N VAL A 222 6.89 -23.48 13.60
CA VAL A 222 8.05 -23.51 12.72
C VAL A 222 8.92 -22.25 12.90
N ALA A 223 8.29 -21.10 13.23
CA ALA A 223 9.00 -19.84 13.45
C ALA A 223 9.90 -19.85 14.70
N GLU A 224 9.47 -20.47 15.80
CA GLU A 224 10.18 -20.47 17.09
C GLU A 224 11.61 -21.06 17.03
N PRO A 225 11.85 -22.25 16.43
CA PRO A 225 13.20 -22.76 16.26
C PRO A 225 14.11 -21.83 15.46
N ILE A 226 13.55 -21.18 14.41
CA ILE A 226 14.30 -20.25 13.56
C ILE A 226 14.68 -18.99 14.36
N ARG A 227 13.79 -18.43 15.19
CA ARG A 227 14.06 -17.27 16.06
C ARG A 227 15.19 -17.55 17.04
N ARG A 228 15.24 -18.74 17.62
CA ARG A 228 16.30 -19.13 18.57
C ARG A 228 17.64 -19.33 17.88
N TRP A 229 17.62 -19.65 16.59
CA TRP A 229 18.84 -19.85 15.82
C TRP A 229 19.41 -18.52 15.34
N LYS A 230 20.67 -18.25 15.68
CA LYS A 230 21.41 -17.04 15.27
C LYS A 230 20.70 -15.68 15.53
N HIS A 231 19.80 -15.63 16.51
CA HIS A 231 19.10 -14.42 16.88
C HIS A 231 18.43 -13.70 15.71
N LEU A 232 17.76 -14.45 14.85
CA LEU A 232 16.99 -13.90 13.74
C LEU A 232 15.59 -13.46 14.20
N GLN A 233 15.03 -12.49 13.51
CA GLN A 233 13.63 -12.13 13.63
C GLN A 233 12.83 -12.93 12.61
N VAL A 234 11.69 -13.49 13.02
CA VAL A 234 10.78 -14.23 12.15
C VAL A 234 9.38 -13.68 12.31
N PHE A 235 8.79 -13.29 11.20
CA PHE A 235 7.40 -12.86 11.15
C PHE A 235 6.56 -13.91 10.47
N THR A 236 5.41 -14.20 11.05
CA THR A 236 4.33 -14.96 10.41
C THR A 236 3.56 -14.02 9.47
N ARG A 237 2.67 -14.57 8.65
CA ARG A 237 1.80 -13.77 7.76
C ARG A 237 0.99 -12.74 8.56
N ASP A 238 0.39 -13.15 9.68
CA ASP A 238 -0.40 -12.26 10.53
C ASP A 238 0.47 -11.16 11.15
N GLY A 239 1.67 -11.50 11.64
CA GLY A 239 2.61 -10.53 12.17
C GLY A 239 3.11 -9.54 11.10
N MET A 240 3.31 -9.98 9.87
CA MET A 240 3.69 -9.10 8.76
C MET A 240 2.52 -8.22 8.31
N GLU A 241 1.28 -8.76 8.28
CA GLU A 241 0.08 -7.97 8.01
C GLU A 241 -0.12 -6.88 9.07
N GLU A 242 0.07 -7.20 10.35
CA GLU A 242 0.00 -6.21 11.43
C GLU A 242 1.01 -5.08 11.23
N ILE A 243 2.26 -5.39 10.87
CA ILE A 243 3.29 -4.37 10.59
C ILE A 243 2.89 -3.49 9.42
N LEU A 244 2.46 -4.07 8.31
CA LEU A 244 2.05 -3.32 7.13
C LEU A 244 0.84 -2.44 7.40
N VAL A 245 -0.20 -2.97 8.05
CA VAL A 245 -1.45 -2.25 8.30
C VAL A 245 -1.31 -1.30 9.50
N ALA A 246 -0.85 -1.80 10.66
CA ALA A 246 -0.85 -1.02 11.89
C ALA A 246 0.31 -0.03 12.01
N LYS A 247 1.43 -0.24 11.32
CA LYS A 247 2.58 0.67 11.41
C LYS A 247 2.75 1.54 10.16
N LEU A 248 2.75 0.95 8.96
CA LEU A 248 2.98 1.71 7.72
C LEU A 248 1.72 2.44 7.25
N ILE A 249 0.58 1.73 7.19
CA ILE A 249 -0.66 2.31 6.69
C ILE A 249 -1.33 3.20 7.75
N ALA A 250 -1.14 2.92 9.05
CA ALA A 250 -1.78 3.67 10.13
C ALA A 250 -1.44 5.17 10.12
N THR A 251 -0.24 5.56 9.75
CA THR A 251 0.12 6.98 9.62
C THR A 251 -0.70 7.66 8.52
N SER A 252 -0.79 7.03 7.36
CA SER A 252 -1.66 7.50 6.26
C SER A 252 -3.13 7.46 6.64
N ALA A 253 -3.57 6.43 7.38
CA ALA A 253 -4.93 6.30 7.87
C ALA A 253 -5.32 7.45 8.82
N LYS A 254 -4.43 7.85 9.74
CA LYS A 254 -4.66 9.02 10.61
C LYS A 254 -4.80 10.30 9.82
N GLN A 255 -3.96 10.52 8.82
CA GLN A 255 -4.05 11.69 7.94
C GLN A 255 -5.38 11.69 7.17
N ILE A 256 -5.72 10.56 6.53
CA ILE A 256 -7.00 10.40 5.81
C ILE A 256 -8.18 10.64 6.75
N GLY A 257 -8.16 10.05 7.96
CA GLY A 257 -9.20 10.23 8.97
C GLY A 257 -9.38 11.70 9.38
N MET A 258 -8.28 12.44 9.57
CA MET A 258 -8.32 13.86 9.87
C MET A 258 -8.92 14.67 8.70
N PHE A 259 -8.54 14.37 7.47
CA PHE A 259 -9.16 14.99 6.29
C PHE A 259 -10.65 14.68 6.17
N LEU A 260 -11.07 13.44 6.46
CA LEU A 260 -12.48 13.06 6.46
C LEU A 260 -13.29 13.86 7.49
N VAL A 261 -12.77 14.07 8.70
CA VAL A 261 -13.41 14.91 9.72
C VAL A 261 -13.53 16.36 9.25
N ILE A 262 -12.47 16.94 8.72
CA ILE A 262 -12.49 18.31 8.18
C ILE A 262 -13.53 18.44 7.04
N LEU A 263 -13.53 17.49 6.10
CA LEU A 263 -14.50 17.45 5.00
C LEU A 263 -15.94 17.30 5.51
N ALA A 264 -16.17 16.51 6.56
CA ALA A 264 -17.48 16.36 7.17
C ALA A 264 -17.97 17.68 7.80
N ILE A 265 -17.10 18.40 8.52
CA ILE A 265 -17.42 19.70 9.11
C ILE A 265 -17.72 20.73 8.01
N VAL A 266 -16.88 20.83 6.98
CA VAL A 266 -17.09 21.75 5.86
C VAL A 266 -18.37 21.40 5.10
N SER A 267 -18.65 20.11 4.87
CA SER A 267 -19.88 19.64 4.24
C SER A 267 -21.10 20.03 5.08
N ALA A 268 -21.06 19.84 6.39
CA ALA A 268 -22.14 20.22 7.30
C ALA A 268 -22.41 21.72 7.26
N ALA A 269 -21.36 22.55 7.27
CA ALA A 269 -21.49 24.01 7.19
C ALA A 269 -22.12 24.46 5.86
N ILE A 270 -21.68 23.88 4.73
CA ILE A 270 -22.23 24.21 3.40
C ILE A 270 -23.70 23.79 3.30
N VAL A 271 -24.03 22.57 3.75
CA VAL A 271 -25.41 22.06 3.74
C VAL A 271 -26.29 22.93 4.64
N ALA A 272 -25.81 23.27 5.85
CA ALA A 272 -26.53 24.16 6.76
C ALA A 272 -26.79 25.54 6.12
N PHE A 273 -25.80 26.12 5.46
CA PHE A 273 -25.92 27.39 4.77
C PHE A 273 -26.93 27.33 3.60
N ILE A 274 -26.87 26.26 2.79
CA ILE A 274 -27.82 26.07 1.67
C ILE A 274 -29.26 25.94 2.21
N ILE A 275 -29.49 25.10 3.21
CA ILE A 275 -30.83 24.91 3.79
C ILE A 275 -31.33 26.21 4.44
N TYR A 276 -30.43 26.92 5.14
CA TYR A 276 -30.74 28.23 5.74
C TYR A 276 -31.16 29.25 4.68
N THR A 277 -30.40 29.42 3.59
CA THR A 277 -30.74 30.38 2.52
C THR A 277 -32.02 29.99 1.77
N MET A 278 -32.24 28.70 1.52
CA MET A 278 -33.51 28.22 0.93
C MET A 278 -34.68 28.47 1.84
N THR A 279 -34.53 28.31 3.16
CA THR A 279 -35.58 28.57 4.14
C THR A 279 -35.87 30.06 4.23
N LEU A 280 -34.86 30.93 4.23
CA LEU A 280 -35.03 32.39 4.17
C LEU A 280 -35.79 32.84 2.92
N GLY A 281 -35.50 32.25 1.75
CA GLY A 281 -36.22 32.53 0.51
C GLY A 281 -37.71 32.16 0.54
N LYS A 282 -38.12 31.26 1.49
CA LYS A 282 -39.50 30.81 1.69
C LYS A 282 -40.15 31.36 2.94
N ILE A 283 -39.57 32.38 3.56
CA ILE A 283 -40.06 32.93 4.85
C ILE A 283 -41.49 33.42 4.75
N ARG A 284 -41.87 34.08 3.65
CA ARG A 284 -43.26 34.56 3.43
C ARG A 284 -44.25 33.39 3.32
N GLU A 285 -43.90 32.34 2.62
CA GLU A 285 -44.72 31.11 2.53
C GLU A 285 -44.91 30.46 3.90
N ILE A 286 -43.84 30.38 4.68
CA ILE A 286 -43.87 29.84 6.06
C ILE A 286 -44.72 30.72 6.97
N ALA A 287 -44.66 32.05 6.83
CA ALA A 287 -45.48 32.99 7.59
C ALA A 287 -46.99 32.81 7.27
N VAL A 288 -47.35 32.66 5.99
CA VAL A 288 -48.73 32.36 5.57
C VAL A 288 -49.22 31.03 6.17
N LEU A 289 -48.40 29.99 6.12
CA LEU A 289 -48.74 28.69 6.72
C LEU A 289 -48.99 28.80 8.24
N LYS A 290 -48.21 29.61 8.95
CA LYS A 290 -48.43 29.88 10.37
C LYS A 290 -49.75 30.65 10.65
N LEU A 291 -50.09 31.63 9.80
CA LEU A 291 -51.35 32.36 9.91
C LEU A 291 -52.59 31.47 9.71
N ILE A 292 -52.50 30.48 8.81
CA ILE A 292 -53.56 29.49 8.57
C ILE A 292 -53.64 28.46 9.74
N GLY A 293 -52.72 28.52 10.72
CA GLY A 293 -52.74 27.66 11.91
C GLY A 293 -51.94 26.33 11.76
N THR A 294 -51.03 26.25 10.79
CA THR A 294 -50.20 25.05 10.63
C THR A 294 -49.31 24.85 11.88
N ARG A 295 -49.23 23.60 12.35
CA ARG A 295 -48.42 23.24 13.50
C ARG A 295 -46.94 23.40 13.22
N ASN A 296 -46.17 23.91 14.20
CA ASN A 296 -44.72 24.07 14.09
C ASN A 296 -44.00 22.77 13.71
N LEU A 297 -44.52 21.62 14.14
CA LEU A 297 -43.98 20.29 13.79
C LEU A 297 -44.09 20.00 12.28
N THR A 298 -45.16 20.43 11.63
CA THR A 298 -45.34 20.27 10.18
C THR A 298 -44.33 21.09 9.38
N ILE A 299 -44.10 22.34 9.80
CA ILE A 299 -43.10 23.23 9.22
C ILE A 299 -41.68 22.62 9.38
N ALA A 300 -41.38 22.16 10.59
CA ALA A 300 -40.10 21.48 10.86
C ALA A 300 -39.92 20.21 10.00
N ALA A 301 -40.98 19.40 9.86
CA ALA A 301 -40.96 18.20 9.04
C ALA A 301 -40.73 18.52 7.56
N MET A 302 -41.33 19.59 7.01
CA MET A 302 -41.10 20.04 5.64
C MET A 302 -39.66 20.42 5.40
N ILE A 303 -39.04 21.19 6.31
CA ILE A 303 -37.62 21.60 6.16
C ILE A 303 -36.71 20.39 6.30
N LEU A 304 -36.97 19.48 7.23
CA LEU A 304 -36.22 18.25 7.41
C LEU A 304 -36.31 17.37 6.15
N GLN A 305 -37.50 17.20 5.56
CA GLN A 305 -37.69 16.42 4.34
C GLN A 305 -36.93 17.01 3.16
N GLN A 306 -36.91 18.35 3.03
CA GLN A 306 -36.10 19.04 2.00
C GLN A 306 -34.60 18.77 2.22
N ALA A 307 -34.11 18.85 3.47
CA ALA A 307 -32.73 18.59 3.81
C ALA A 307 -32.31 17.14 3.50
N LEU A 308 -33.13 16.17 3.86
CA LEU A 308 -32.91 14.76 3.58
C LEU A 308 -32.97 14.45 2.07
N GLY A 309 -33.91 15.07 1.35
CA GLY A 309 -33.99 14.97 -0.11
C GLY A 309 -32.72 15.48 -0.81
N LEU A 310 -32.22 16.66 -0.38
CA LEU A 310 -30.97 17.22 -0.88
C LEU A 310 -29.78 16.29 -0.56
N GLY A 311 -29.75 15.72 0.67
CA GLY A 311 -28.73 14.75 1.08
C GLY A 311 -28.75 13.48 0.24
N LEU A 312 -29.94 12.94 -0.07
CA LEU A 312 -30.10 11.75 -0.90
C LEU A 312 -29.60 11.99 -2.33
N ILE A 313 -30.02 13.08 -2.94
CA ILE A 313 -29.57 13.44 -4.30
C ILE A 313 -28.03 13.67 -4.29
N GLY A 314 -27.52 14.42 -3.32
CA GLY A 314 -26.10 14.68 -3.15
C GLY A 314 -25.28 13.40 -2.96
N PHE A 315 -25.82 12.42 -2.21
CA PHE A 315 -25.17 11.12 -2.02
C PHE A 315 -25.12 10.31 -3.33
N ILE A 316 -26.23 10.22 -4.06
CA ILE A 316 -26.28 9.48 -5.33
C ILE A 316 -25.29 10.07 -6.34
N VAL A 317 -25.31 11.38 -6.53
CA VAL A 317 -24.38 12.08 -7.42
C VAL A 317 -22.93 11.90 -6.96
N GLY A 318 -22.68 12.01 -5.65
CA GLY A 318 -21.36 11.81 -5.06
C GLY A 318 -20.83 10.39 -5.25
N LYS A 319 -21.67 9.37 -5.07
CA LYS A 319 -21.30 7.96 -5.29
C LYS A 319 -20.98 7.69 -6.77
N VAL A 320 -21.82 8.17 -7.68
CA VAL A 320 -21.58 8.04 -9.13
C VAL A 320 -20.26 8.70 -9.50
N ALA A 321 -20.01 9.94 -9.05
CA ALA A 321 -18.76 10.64 -9.30
C ALA A 321 -17.54 9.87 -8.74
N ALA A 322 -17.63 9.34 -7.52
CA ALA A 322 -16.55 8.54 -6.93
C ALA A 322 -16.23 7.29 -7.77
N THR A 323 -17.25 6.61 -8.29
CA THR A 323 -17.06 5.41 -9.14
C THR A 323 -16.36 5.76 -10.45
N PHE A 324 -16.71 6.90 -11.09
CA PHE A 324 -16.04 7.33 -12.32
C PHE A 324 -14.61 7.82 -12.10
N TRP A 325 -14.30 8.38 -10.93
CA TRP A 325 -12.95 8.86 -10.62
C TRP A 325 -12.03 7.78 -10.06
N ALA A 326 -12.56 6.72 -9.49
CA ALA A 326 -11.76 5.64 -8.88
C ALA A 326 -10.62 5.12 -9.79
N PRO A 327 -10.81 4.89 -11.10
CA PRO A 327 -9.73 4.40 -11.98
C PRO A 327 -8.61 5.43 -12.23
N ILE A 328 -8.89 6.73 -12.03
CA ILE A 328 -7.95 7.83 -12.33
C ILE A 328 -7.00 8.06 -11.14
N PHE A 329 -7.35 7.56 -9.95
CA PHE A 329 -6.50 7.72 -8.78
C PHE A 329 -5.20 6.94 -8.92
N PRO A 330 -4.05 7.51 -8.49
CA PRO A 330 -2.75 6.82 -8.54
C PRO A 330 -2.66 5.61 -7.62
N LYS A 331 -3.52 5.53 -6.59
CA LYS A 331 -3.63 4.39 -5.68
C LYS A 331 -4.91 3.60 -5.97
N PHE A 332 -4.88 2.31 -5.68
CA PHE A 332 -6.07 1.47 -5.82
C PHE A 332 -7.18 1.95 -4.89
N VAL A 333 -8.37 2.16 -5.45
CA VAL A 333 -9.56 2.63 -4.71
C VAL A 333 -10.55 1.48 -4.66
N LEU A 334 -10.70 0.87 -3.49
CA LEU A 334 -11.66 -0.19 -3.26
C LEU A 334 -12.93 0.40 -2.63
N LEU A 335 -14.02 0.48 -3.42
CA LEU A 335 -15.32 0.98 -2.97
C LEU A 335 -16.19 -0.21 -2.57
N GLU A 336 -16.28 -0.50 -1.29
CA GLU A 336 -17.17 -1.53 -0.76
C GLU A 336 -18.59 -1.01 -0.54
N GLN A 337 -19.57 -1.93 -0.57
CA GLN A 337 -20.96 -1.60 -0.27
C GLN A 337 -21.15 -1.11 1.17
N ALA A 338 -20.38 -1.65 2.12
CA ALA A 338 -20.40 -1.24 3.52
C ALA A 338 -20.03 0.24 3.70
N ASP A 339 -19.04 0.73 2.94
CA ASP A 339 -18.64 2.15 2.98
C ASP A 339 -19.71 3.06 2.38
N ALA A 340 -20.37 2.59 1.32
CA ALA A 340 -21.48 3.33 0.74
C ALA A 340 -22.65 3.45 1.72
N VAL A 341 -22.99 2.39 2.46
CA VAL A 341 -24.04 2.43 3.49
C VAL A 341 -23.64 3.37 4.64
N THR A 342 -22.40 3.24 5.13
CA THR A 342 -21.89 4.11 6.20
C THR A 342 -21.88 5.58 5.76
N GLY A 343 -21.38 5.86 4.55
CA GLY A 343 -21.38 7.19 3.97
C GLY A 343 -22.79 7.77 3.78
N PHE A 344 -23.76 6.93 3.39
CA PHE A 344 -25.17 7.32 3.31
C PHE A 344 -25.73 7.73 4.67
N VAL A 345 -25.54 6.89 5.70
CA VAL A 345 -26.02 7.17 7.04
C VAL A 345 -25.40 8.46 7.60
N VAL A 346 -24.09 8.62 7.45
CA VAL A 346 -23.38 9.83 7.88
C VAL A 346 -23.91 11.07 7.15
N THR A 347 -24.14 10.98 5.84
CA THR A 347 -24.70 12.10 5.05
C THR A 347 -26.10 12.46 5.54
N MET A 348 -26.97 11.50 5.80
CA MET A 348 -28.32 11.75 6.31
C MET A 348 -28.29 12.39 7.71
N LEU A 349 -27.39 11.93 8.59
CA LEU A 349 -27.20 12.54 9.92
C LEU A 349 -26.70 13.99 9.81
N ILE A 350 -25.74 14.27 8.94
CA ILE A 350 -25.25 15.63 8.71
C ILE A 350 -26.39 16.53 8.22
N CYS A 351 -27.19 16.08 7.24
CA CYS A 351 -28.33 16.84 6.74
C CYS A 351 -29.39 17.09 7.81
N ALA A 352 -29.70 16.09 8.64
CA ALA A 352 -30.64 16.22 9.74
C ALA A 352 -30.17 17.23 10.80
N LEU A 353 -28.88 17.15 11.18
CA LEU A 353 -28.30 18.10 12.15
C LEU A 353 -28.23 19.52 11.58
N ALA A 354 -27.81 19.67 10.31
CA ALA A 354 -27.74 20.96 9.63
C ALA A 354 -29.12 21.63 9.53
N SER A 355 -30.18 20.85 9.28
CA SER A 355 -31.55 21.37 9.21
C SER A 355 -32.07 21.97 10.50
N THR A 356 -31.53 21.58 11.68
CA THR A 356 -31.97 22.10 12.96
C THR A 356 -31.78 23.61 13.11
N LEU A 357 -30.72 24.16 12.52
CA LEU A 357 -30.47 25.59 12.48
C LEU A 357 -31.55 26.34 11.66
N ALA A 358 -31.84 25.83 10.47
CA ALA A 358 -32.86 26.41 9.60
C ALA A 358 -34.26 26.31 10.22
N ILE A 359 -34.58 25.18 10.85
CA ILE A 359 -35.84 24.97 11.58
C ILE A 359 -35.98 25.98 12.72
N ARG A 360 -34.92 26.20 13.53
CA ARG A 360 -34.94 27.18 14.61
C ARG A 360 -35.24 28.59 14.10
N VAL A 361 -34.63 28.98 12.98
CA VAL A 361 -34.87 30.29 12.38
C VAL A 361 -36.30 30.40 11.84
N ALA A 362 -36.77 29.40 11.08
CA ALA A 362 -38.13 29.37 10.53
C ALA A 362 -39.24 29.43 11.61
N LEU A 363 -38.99 28.75 12.73
CA LEU A 363 -39.96 28.75 13.85
C LEU A 363 -39.98 30.08 14.65
N LYS A 364 -38.90 30.87 14.63
CA LYS A 364 -38.81 32.17 15.30
C LYS A 364 -39.43 33.33 14.51
N VAL A 365 -39.74 33.12 13.23
CA VAL A 365 -40.32 34.18 12.38
C VAL A 365 -41.68 34.60 12.88
N ASP A 366 -41.85 35.93 13.09
CA ASP A 366 -43.15 36.53 13.38
C ASP A 366 -43.92 36.69 12.04
N PRO A 367 -45.12 36.08 11.94
CA PRO A 367 -45.90 36.15 10.70
C PRO A 367 -46.29 37.59 10.31
N ALA A 368 -46.53 38.46 11.29
CA ALA A 368 -46.95 39.85 11.04
C ALA A 368 -45.81 40.69 10.43
N GLU A 369 -44.57 40.49 10.91
CA GLU A 369 -43.38 41.20 10.42
C GLU A 369 -42.93 40.69 9.03
N ALA A 370 -43.10 39.39 8.75
CA ALA A 370 -42.68 38.79 7.49
C ALA A 370 -43.59 39.13 6.30
N ILE A 371 -44.83 39.61 6.51
CA ILE A 371 -45.79 39.95 5.46
C ILE A 371 -45.93 41.47 5.31
N GLY A 372 -45.66 42.25 6.38
CA GLY A 372 -45.84 43.69 6.41
C GLY A 372 -44.61 44.52 6.04
N GLY A 373 -43.44 43.89 5.72
CA GLY A 373 -42.20 44.57 5.34
C GLY A 373 -41.93 44.56 3.84
#